data_863cd3aabc2e63ca17c183ce0f26ad23
#
_entry.id   863cd3aabc2e63ca17c183ce0f26ad23
#
_cell.length_a   1.000
_cell.length_b   1.000
_cell.length_c   1.000
_cell.angle_alpha   90.00
_cell.angle_beta   90.00
_cell.angle_gamma   90.00
#
_symmetry.space_group_name_H-M   'P 1'
#
loop_
_entity.id
_entity.type
_entity.pdbx_description
1 polymer ?
#
loop_
_entity_poly.entity_id
_entity_poly.type
_entity_poly.pdbx_seq_one_letter_code
_entity_poly.pdbx_strand_id
1 'polypeptide(L)'
;MRISPVWFLILGIPLLHASNASGLKMTVRHMSEGISSDQTFYIEKDRRRTEYRNWIGVHYGPQLASITRCDLGQMFELNLDAGEYVAGSYPPKPLSKEEREARGLKVPDVVASGKPTLRIEITTVDTGERKEFFGHAARHIITTRKQIPLEGSRSDAQETVTDGWYIDVDTSISCDRHMPEGKRVHAHAFLTAGNMPIEKIEFIDNGVPEEGFAIEWKITSREAIALPDGAKKEHTSSREMRLTQFVEGPLDPALFTIPTGFLQVEHIERNPPANLPSQWSVAWDRFRASVARLFSVKNSVEVAVH
;
A
#
# COMPACT_ATOMS: atom_id res chain seq x y z
N MET A 1 -38.31 0.95 -70.87
CA MET A 1 -38.39 0.71 -69.41
C MET A 1 -37.02 1.03 -68.81
N ARG A 2 -36.85 2.25 -68.21
CA ARG A 2 -35.54 2.71 -67.62
C ARG A 2 -35.63 2.59 -66.11
N ILE A 3 -34.79 1.76 -65.56
CA ILE A 3 -34.64 1.58 -64.07
C ILE A 3 -33.54 2.51 -63.61
N SER A 4 -33.90 3.52 -62.81
CA SER A 4 -32.95 4.41 -62.13
C SER A 4 -32.38 3.72 -60.88
N PRO A 5 -31.06 3.77 -60.62
CA PRO A 5 -30.51 3.30 -59.36
C PRO A 5 -30.69 4.37 -58.27
N VAL A 6 -31.29 3.96 -57.15
CA VAL A 6 -31.38 4.77 -55.91
C VAL A 6 -30.08 4.59 -55.17
N TRP A 7 -29.31 5.67 -55.00
CA TRP A 7 -28.12 5.71 -54.17
C TRP A 7 -28.51 5.94 -52.70
N PHE A 8 -28.31 4.94 -51.85
CA PHE A 8 -28.38 5.10 -50.40
C PHE A 8 -27.10 5.76 -49.89
N LEU A 9 -27.18 7.02 -49.51
CA LEU A 9 -26.15 7.72 -48.73
C LEU A 9 -26.21 7.23 -47.30
N ILE A 10 -25.31 6.33 -46.91
CA ILE A 10 -25.08 5.98 -45.53
C ILE A 10 -24.27 7.11 -44.88
N LEU A 11 -24.95 7.99 -44.15
CA LEU A 11 -24.33 8.96 -43.26
C LEU A 11 -23.70 8.20 -42.08
N GLY A 12 -22.39 7.93 -42.17
CA GLY A 12 -21.59 7.47 -41.05
C GLY A 12 -21.55 8.55 -39.99
N ILE A 13 -22.27 8.37 -38.89
CA ILE A 13 -22.13 9.18 -37.69
C ILE A 13 -20.77 8.82 -37.10
N PRO A 14 -19.79 9.76 -37.00
CA PRO A 14 -18.57 9.50 -36.27
C PRO A 14 -18.96 9.33 -34.79
N LEU A 15 -18.83 8.12 -34.29
CA LEU A 15 -18.77 7.88 -32.86
C LEU A 15 -17.55 8.66 -32.32
N LEU A 16 -17.81 9.88 -31.88
CA LEU A 16 -16.90 10.62 -31.02
C LEU A 16 -16.69 9.74 -29.77
N HIS A 17 -15.65 8.95 -29.80
CA HIS A 17 -15.07 8.38 -28.58
C HIS A 17 -14.52 9.58 -27.81
N ALA A 18 -15.36 10.19 -26.99
CA ALA A 18 -14.89 11.00 -25.90
C ALA A 18 -14.01 10.06 -25.06
N SER A 19 -12.69 10.22 -25.18
CA SER A 19 -11.75 9.67 -24.23
C SER A 19 -12.00 10.39 -22.91
N ASN A 20 -13.09 10.03 -22.23
CA ASN A 20 -13.30 10.42 -20.86
C ASN A 20 -12.11 9.83 -20.12
N ALA A 21 -11.24 10.69 -19.63
CA ALA A 21 -10.21 10.29 -18.70
C ALA A 21 -10.94 9.63 -17.53
N SER A 22 -10.95 8.30 -17.55
CA SER A 22 -11.63 7.52 -16.52
C SER A 22 -10.80 7.62 -15.27
N GLY A 23 -11.40 8.15 -14.20
CA GLY A 23 -10.83 8.03 -12.88
C GLY A 23 -10.92 6.58 -12.41
N LEU A 24 -10.15 6.25 -11.42
CA LEU A 24 -10.08 4.92 -10.84
C LEU A 24 -10.33 5.00 -9.33
N LYS A 25 -11.30 4.25 -8.85
CA LYS A 25 -11.53 4.03 -7.42
C LYS A 25 -11.23 2.58 -7.07
N MET A 26 -10.34 2.37 -6.11
CA MET A 26 -9.97 1.04 -5.62
C MET A 26 -10.05 1.01 -4.11
N THR A 27 -10.55 -0.10 -3.54
CA THR A 27 -10.45 -0.35 -2.10
C THR A 27 -9.75 -1.68 -1.89
N VAL A 28 -8.66 -1.65 -1.15
CA VAL A 28 -7.92 -2.85 -0.74
C VAL A 28 -8.11 -3.10 0.74
N ARG A 29 -8.22 -4.36 1.10
CA ARG A 29 -8.25 -4.84 2.49
C ARG A 29 -6.94 -5.51 2.81
N HIS A 30 -6.25 -4.99 3.80
CA HIS A 30 -5.08 -5.61 4.41
C HIS A 30 -5.48 -6.43 5.62
N MET A 31 -4.89 -7.60 5.76
CA MET A 31 -5.12 -8.52 6.87
C MET A 31 -3.77 -8.97 7.43
N SER A 32 -3.60 -8.85 8.74
CA SER A 32 -2.40 -9.30 9.44
C SER A 32 -2.77 -9.66 10.87
N GLU A 33 -2.44 -10.86 11.32
CA GLU A 33 -2.61 -11.32 12.73
C GLU A 33 -4.02 -11.08 13.30
N GLY A 34 -5.05 -11.31 12.47
CA GLY A 34 -6.45 -11.10 12.85
C GLY A 34 -6.92 -9.64 12.84
N ILE A 35 -6.07 -8.72 12.45
CA ILE A 35 -6.39 -7.30 12.24
C ILE A 35 -6.67 -7.08 10.75
N SER A 36 -7.71 -6.33 10.43
CA SER A 36 -7.99 -5.90 9.06
C SER A 36 -8.16 -4.39 8.97
N SER A 37 -7.64 -3.81 7.89
CA SER A 37 -7.82 -2.40 7.57
C SER A 37 -8.11 -2.22 6.10
N ASP A 38 -9.00 -1.30 5.78
CA ASP A 38 -9.30 -0.93 4.41
C ASP A 38 -8.55 0.36 4.03
N GLN A 39 -8.04 0.38 2.81
CA GLN A 39 -7.43 1.55 2.19
C GLN A 39 -8.10 1.81 0.85
N THR A 40 -8.58 3.03 0.63
CA THR A 40 -9.24 3.42 -0.61
C THR A 40 -8.39 4.42 -1.38
N PHE A 41 -8.21 4.16 -2.66
CA PHE A 41 -7.50 5.00 -3.62
C PHE A 41 -8.49 5.60 -4.60
N TYR A 42 -8.33 6.88 -4.88
CA TYR A 42 -8.97 7.61 -5.97
C TYR A 42 -7.86 8.21 -6.82
N ILE A 43 -7.80 7.84 -8.09
CA ILE A 43 -6.74 8.25 -9.01
C ILE A 43 -7.38 8.82 -10.26
N GLU A 44 -6.96 10.01 -10.66
CA GLU A 44 -7.38 10.63 -11.89
C GLU A 44 -6.26 11.53 -12.46
N LYS A 45 -5.64 11.10 -13.55
CA LYS A 45 -4.54 11.81 -14.24
C LYS A 45 -3.41 12.23 -13.28
N ASP A 46 -3.45 13.48 -12.87
CA ASP A 46 -2.41 14.16 -12.06
C ASP A 46 -2.80 14.28 -10.59
N ARG A 47 -3.82 13.56 -10.18
CA ARG A 47 -4.39 13.66 -8.84
C ARG A 47 -4.58 12.28 -8.24
N ARG A 48 -4.20 12.15 -6.99
CA ARG A 48 -4.44 10.94 -6.19
C ARG A 48 -4.93 11.32 -4.81
N ARG A 49 -5.96 10.63 -4.35
CA ARG A 49 -6.39 10.64 -2.95
C ARG A 49 -6.30 9.23 -2.42
N THR A 50 -5.74 9.09 -1.23
CA THR A 50 -5.69 7.82 -0.50
C THR A 50 -6.32 8.01 0.85
N GLU A 51 -7.30 7.18 1.19
CA GLU A 51 -7.96 7.18 2.50
C GLU A 51 -7.63 5.90 3.24
N TYR A 52 -7.30 6.01 4.52
CA TYR A 52 -6.95 4.87 5.36
C TYR A 52 -7.17 5.21 6.82
N ARG A 53 -7.26 4.16 7.64
CA ARG A 53 -7.28 4.29 9.09
C ARG A 53 -6.04 3.64 9.65
N ASN A 54 -5.28 4.39 10.43
CA ASN A 54 -4.10 3.86 11.09
C ASN A 54 -4.50 2.86 12.17
N TRP A 55 -3.62 1.87 12.34
CA TRP A 55 -3.64 0.97 13.49
C TRP A 55 -2.44 1.26 14.36
N ILE A 56 -2.68 1.44 15.67
CA ILE A 56 -1.64 1.62 16.67
C ILE A 56 -1.84 0.54 17.72
N GLY A 57 -1.08 -0.52 17.60
CA GLY A 57 -1.30 -1.74 18.40
C GLY A 57 -2.65 -2.37 18.10
N VAL A 58 -3.54 -2.44 19.08
CA VAL A 58 -4.91 -2.98 18.94
C VAL A 58 -5.98 -1.89 18.76
N HIS A 59 -5.57 -0.63 18.68
CA HIS A 59 -6.48 0.51 18.61
C HIS A 59 -6.56 1.08 17.18
N TYR A 60 -7.76 1.49 16.79
CA TYR A 60 -7.95 2.30 15.60
C TYR A 60 -7.50 3.73 15.88
N GLY A 61 -6.59 4.23 15.07
CA GLY A 61 -6.29 5.64 14.98
C GLY A 61 -7.37 6.41 14.21
N PRO A 62 -7.15 7.70 13.97
CA PRO A 62 -8.06 8.53 13.20
C PRO A 62 -8.16 8.07 11.74
N GLN A 63 -9.28 8.41 11.11
CA GLN A 63 -9.43 8.30 9.66
C GLN A 63 -8.58 9.37 9.00
N LEU A 64 -7.62 8.96 8.20
CA LEU A 64 -6.69 9.84 7.52
C LEU A 64 -6.94 9.82 6.00
N ALA A 65 -6.55 10.91 5.35
CA ALA A 65 -6.45 10.95 3.90
C ALA A 65 -5.18 11.69 3.48
N SER A 66 -4.61 11.28 2.35
CA SER A 66 -3.58 12.05 1.65
C SER A 66 -4.09 12.43 0.28
N ILE A 67 -3.86 13.68 -0.15
CA ILE A 67 -4.20 14.17 -1.48
C ILE A 67 -2.91 14.64 -2.14
N THR A 68 -2.55 14.05 -3.29
CA THR A 68 -1.43 14.47 -4.11
C THR A 68 -1.97 15.18 -5.35
N ARG A 69 -1.48 16.38 -5.61
CA ARG A 69 -1.84 17.26 -6.73
C ARG A 69 -0.58 17.57 -7.54
N CYS A 70 -0.26 16.71 -8.52
CA CYS A 70 0.89 16.93 -9.40
C CYS A 70 0.75 18.22 -10.20
N ASP A 71 -0.45 18.56 -10.62
CA ASP A 71 -0.80 19.79 -11.32
C ASP A 71 -0.49 21.05 -10.52
N LEU A 72 -0.46 20.98 -9.20
CA LEU A 72 -0.13 22.08 -8.30
C LEU A 72 1.24 21.93 -7.61
N GLY A 73 1.90 20.79 -7.77
CA GLY A 73 3.13 20.47 -7.03
C GLY A 73 2.89 20.42 -5.50
N GLN A 74 1.71 19.98 -5.07
CA GLN A 74 1.28 20.00 -3.67
C GLN A 74 0.83 18.64 -3.18
N MET A 75 0.97 18.44 -1.89
CA MET A 75 0.42 17.32 -1.14
C MET A 75 -0.26 17.83 0.12
N PHE A 76 -1.38 17.21 0.46
CA PHE A 76 -2.12 17.48 1.68
C PHE A 76 -2.27 16.17 2.47
N GLU A 77 -2.02 16.23 3.76
CA GLU A 77 -2.41 15.18 4.71
C GLU A 77 -3.58 15.69 5.53
N LEU A 78 -4.62 14.89 5.67
CA LEU A 78 -5.86 15.24 6.34
C LEU A 78 -6.14 14.27 7.49
N ASN A 79 -6.60 14.80 8.62
CA ASN A 79 -7.31 14.07 9.65
C ASN A 79 -8.81 14.31 9.46
N LEU A 80 -9.50 13.29 8.91
CA LEU A 80 -10.92 13.42 8.56
C LEU A 80 -11.82 13.45 9.80
N ASP A 81 -11.37 12.85 10.91
CA ASP A 81 -12.15 12.83 12.16
C ASP A 81 -12.04 14.17 12.90
N ALA A 82 -10.87 14.84 12.83
CA ALA A 82 -10.64 16.12 13.49
C ALA A 82 -10.97 17.34 12.61
N GLY A 83 -11.09 17.17 11.29
CA GLY A 83 -11.25 18.27 10.36
C GLY A 83 -9.99 19.13 10.23
N GLU A 84 -8.83 18.51 10.24
CA GLU A 84 -7.52 19.18 10.19
C GLU A 84 -6.71 18.75 8.98
N TYR A 85 -5.81 19.63 8.50
CA TYR A 85 -4.91 19.29 7.42
C TYR A 85 -3.53 19.93 7.57
N VAL A 86 -2.52 19.28 6.96
CA VAL A 86 -1.18 19.82 6.72
C VAL A 86 -0.96 19.91 5.22
N ALA A 87 -0.39 21.03 4.76
CA ALA A 87 -0.01 21.23 3.36
C ALA A 87 1.52 21.10 3.19
N GLY A 88 1.95 20.48 2.11
CA GLY A 88 3.35 20.33 1.76
C GLY A 88 3.58 20.41 0.25
N SER A 89 4.84 20.48 -0.16
CA SER A 89 5.22 20.35 -1.58
C SER A 89 5.27 18.88 -2.00
N TYR A 90 4.96 18.62 -3.28
CA TYR A 90 5.18 17.32 -3.88
C TYR A 90 5.96 17.44 -5.20
N PRO A 91 7.04 16.68 -5.42
CA PRO A 91 7.64 15.77 -4.45
C PRO A 91 8.13 16.51 -3.19
N PRO A 92 8.19 15.83 -2.05
CA PRO A 92 8.67 16.45 -0.81
C PRO A 92 10.11 16.91 -0.99
N LYS A 93 10.41 18.14 -0.56
CA LYS A 93 11.80 18.65 -0.59
C LYS A 93 12.65 17.84 0.37
N PRO A 94 13.83 17.37 -0.05
CA PRO A 94 14.78 16.77 0.87
C PRO A 94 15.11 17.76 1.99
N LEU A 95 15.10 17.25 3.24
CA LEU A 95 15.53 18.08 4.37
C LEU A 95 17.00 18.46 4.21
N SER A 96 17.35 19.72 4.47
CA SER A 96 18.75 20.15 4.57
C SER A 96 19.46 19.42 5.72
N LYS A 97 20.79 19.48 5.77
CA LYS A 97 21.55 18.89 6.85
C LYS A 97 21.14 19.50 8.19
N GLU A 98 21.01 20.82 8.23
CA GLU A 98 20.61 21.59 9.42
C GLU A 98 19.20 21.24 9.90
N GLU A 99 18.24 21.08 8.97
CA GLU A 99 16.89 20.66 9.31
C GLU A 99 16.83 19.23 9.86
N ARG A 100 17.66 18.33 9.32
CA ARG A 100 17.78 16.97 9.84
C ARG A 100 18.36 16.96 11.24
N GLU A 101 19.44 17.71 11.46
CA GLU A 101 20.08 17.84 12.79
C GLU A 101 19.15 18.45 13.82
N ALA A 102 18.40 19.51 13.44
CA ALA A 102 17.40 20.14 14.33
C ALA A 102 16.28 19.17 14.74
N ARG A 103 15.93 18.21 13.86
CA ARG A 103 14.95 17.15 14.15
C ARG A 103 15.56 15.94 14.86
N GLY A 104 16.83 15.97 15.22
CA GLY A 104 17.54 14.85 15.84
C GLY A 104 17.78 13.66 14.88
N LEU A 105 17.58 13.87 13.56
CA LEU A 105 17.83 12.87 12.54
C LEU A 105 19.33 12.84 12.24
N LYS A 106 20.07 12.06 13.02
CA LYS A 106 21.48 11.77 12.71
C LYS A 106 21.52 10.87 11.48
N VAL A 107 21.73 11.47 10.32
CA VAL A 107 22.11 10.70 9.13
C VAL A 107 23.62 10.48 9.24
N PRO A 108 24.07 9.24 9.37
CA PRO A 108 25.51 8.98 9.32
C PRO A 108 26.03 9.47 7.95
N ASP A 109 27.06 10.29 7.95
CA ASP A 109 27.78 10.69 6.72
C ASP A 109 28.57 9.52 6.10
N VAL A 110 28.32 8.31 6.58
CA VAL A 110 29.07 7.12 6.18
C VAL A 110 28.39 6.48 4.99
N VAL A 111 28.81 6.82 3.82
CA VAL A 111 28.77 5.89 2.70
C VAL A 111 29.57 4.68 3.14
N ALA A 112 28.94 3.53 3.35
CA ALA A 112 29.60 2.30 3.71
C ALA A 112 30.68 2.00 2.65
N SER A 113 31.95 2.36 2.95
CA SER A 113 33.10 2.01 2.11
C SER A 113 33.45 0.54 2.44
N GLY A 114 33.71 -0.25 1.41
CA GLY A 114 34.13 -1.63 1.63
C GLY A 114 33.25 -2.65 0.88
N LYS A 115 33.41 -3.92 1.24
CA LYS A 115 32.63 -5.04 0.70
C LYS A 115 31.16 -4.96 1.21
N PRO A 116 30.19 -5.49 0.44
CA PRO A 116 28.82 -5.66 0.94
C PRO A 116 28.80 -6.49 2.24
N THR A 117 27.99 -6.08 3.21
CA THR A 117 27.76 -6.80 4.46
C THR A 117 26.42 -7.54 4.44
N LEU A 118 25.54 -7.18 3.52
CA LEU A 118 24.24 -7.79 3.36
C LEU A 118 23.96 -8.01 1.87
N ARG A 119 23.46 -9.20 1.53
CA ARG A 119 22.97 -9.49 0.18
C ARG A 119 21.46 -9.67 0.21
N ILE A 120 20.79 -9.07 -0.76
CA ILE A 120 19.36 -9.25 -0.99
C ILE A 120 19.18 -9.86 -2.37
N GLU A 121 18.73 -11.11 -2.39
CA GLU A 121 18.38 -11.82 -3.61
C GLU A 121 16.87 -11.77 -3.82
N ILE A 122 16.45 -11.30 -4.99
CA ILE A 122 15.04 -11.24 -5.38
C ILE A 122 14.87 -12.15 -6.60
N THR A 123 13.95 -13.10 -6.50
CA THR A 123 13.58 -13.98 -7.60
C THR A 123 12.11 -13.84 -7.88
N THR A 124 11.76 -13.43 -9.11
CA THR A 124 10.39 -13.25 -9.56
C THR A 124 10.05 -14.27 -10.64
N VAL A 125 8.96 -15.00 -10.45
CA VAL A 125 8.51 -16.06 -11.35
C VAL A 125 7.04 -15.80 -11.72
N ASP A 126 6.76 -15.69 -13.02
CA ASP A 126 5.42 -15.81 -13.56
C ASP A 126 5.11 -17.31 -13.67
N THR A 127 4.10 -17.78 -12.95
CA THR A 127 3.72 -19.20 -12.94
C THR A 127 3.05 -19.66 -14.22
N GLY A 128 2.64 -18.71 -15.08
CA GLY A 128 1.83 -18.96 -16.26
C GLY A 128 0.33 -19.05 -15.97
N GLU A 129 -0.08 -19.09 -14.72
CA GLU A 129 -1.51 -19.09 -14.36
C GLU A 129 -2.15 -17.73 -14.64
N ARG A 130 -3.40 -17.77 -15.11
CA ARG A 130 -4.20 -16.58 -15.43
C ARG A 130 -5.60 -16.72 -14.88
N LYS A 131 -6.14 -15.62 -14.36
CA LYS A 131 -7.53 -15.50 -13.89
C LYS A 131 -8.10 -14.16 -14.32
N GLU A 132 -9.42 -14.06 -14.35
CA GLU A 132 -10.12 -12.80 -14.56
C GLU A 132 -10.58 -12.23 -13.22
N PHE A 133 -10.29 -10.94 -12.99
CA PHE A 133 -10.74 -10.18 -11.86
C PHE A 133 -11.22 -8.80 -12.31
N PHE A 134 -12.41 -8.41 -11.95
CA PHE A 134 -13.01 -7.12 -12.29
C PHE A 134 -12.94 -6.78 -13.80
N GLY A 135 -13.04 -7.80 -14.67
CA GLY A 135 -12.93 -7.63 -16.12
C GLY A 135 -11.48 -7.51 -16.66
N HIS A 136 -10.47 -7.69 -15.82
CA HIS A 136 -9.05 -7.66 -16.19
C HIS A 136 -8.43 -9.06 -16.09
N ALA A 137 -7.57 -9.39 -17.06
CA ALA A 137 -6.74 -10.59 -16.98
C ALA A 137 -5.62 -10.39 -15.97
N ALA A 138 -5.58 -11.24 -14.95
CA ALA A 138 -4.56 -11.21 -13.91
C ALA A 138 -3.53 -12.31 -14.11
N ARG A 139 -2.26 -12.00 -13.78
CA ARG A 139 -1.12 -12.91 -13.77
C ARG A 139 -0.83 -13.37 -12.35
N HIS A 140 -0.48 -14.65 -12.18
CA HIS A 140 -0.01 -15.20 -10.92
C HIS A 140 1.52 -15.13 -10.85
N ILE A 141 2.02 -14.35 -9.90
CA ILE A 141 3.45 -14.07 -9.73
C ILE A 141 3.87 -14.45 -8.33
N ILE A 142 4.98 -15.18 -8.25
CA ILE A 142 5.64 -15.50 -6.99
C ILE A 142 6.97 -14.75 -6.94
N THR A 143 7.16 -13.91 -5.93
CA THR A 143 8.42 -13.21 -5.68
C THR A 143 9.01 -13.68 -4.36
N THR A 144 10.19 -14.26 -4.42
CA THR A 144 10.99 -14.66 -3.24
C THR A 144 12.09 -13.65 -3.02
N ARG A 145 12.15 -13.06 -1.81
CA ARG A 145 13.21 -12.17 -1.37
C ARG A 145 13.97 -12.82 -0.23
N LYS A 146 15.28 -13.06 -0.43
CA LYS A 146 16.18 -13.59 0.59
C LYS A 146 17.13 -12.51 1.05
N GLN A 147 17.19 -12.30 2.35
CA GLN A 147 18.17 -11.48 3.01
C GLN A 147 19.25 -12.38 3.59
N ILE A 148 20.47 -12.24 3.07
CA ILE A 148 21.61 -13.12 3.37
C ILE A 148 22.68 -12.25 4.05
N PRO A 149 22.89 -12.42 5.36
CA PRO A 149 23.98 -11.77 6.08
C PRO A 149 25.32 -12.24 5.51
N LEU A 150 26.23 -11.28 5.24
CA LEU A 150 27.61 -11.53 4.85
C LEU A 150 28.55 -11.21 6.03
N GLU A 151 29.86 -11.33 5.81
CA GLU A 151 30.85 -11.01 6.83
C GLU A 151 30.69 -9.56 7.33
N GLY A 152 30.57 -9.38 8.64
CA GLY A 152 30.39 -8.09 9.29
C GLY A 152 28.93 -7.60 9.35
N SER A 153 27.96 -8.38 8.84
CA SER A 153 26.53 -8.06 8.98
C SER A 153 26.08 -8.17 10.44
N ARG A 154 25.13 -7.30 10.79
CA ARG A 154 24.37 -7.36 12.05
C ARG A 154 22.93 -7.79 11.85
N SER A 155 22.52 -7.91 10.61
CA SER A 155 21.18 -8.37 10.25
C SER A 155 21.12 -9.89 10.34
N ASP A 156 19.96 -10.41 10.70
CA ASP A 156 19.68 -11.85 10.62
C ASP A 156 19.21 -12.23 9.21
N ALA A 157 19.33 -13.53 8.90
CA ALA A 157 18.77 -14.07 7.67
C ALA A 157 17.25 -14.02 7.68
N GLN A 158 16.67 -13.61 6.56
CA GLN A 158 15.21 -13.53 6.39
C GLN A 158 14.84 -14.00 4.99
N GLU A 159 13.75 -14.75 4.89
CA GLU A 159 13.11 -15.08 3.63
C GLU A 159 11.68 -14.53 3.62
N THR A 160 11.32 -13.85 2.54
CA THR A 160 9.97 -13.34 2.32
C THR A 160 9.47 -13.84 0.97
N VAL A 161 8.34 -14.52 0.97
CA VAL A 161 7.66 -14.97 -0.23
C VAL A 161 6.40 -14.14 -0.39
N THR A 162 6.25 -13.50 -1.54
CA THR A 162 5.03 -12.84 -1.99
C THR A 162 4.40 -13.68 -3.08
N ASP A 163 3.24 -14.21 -2.81
CA ASP A 163 2.41 -14.97 -3.74
C ASP A 163 1.22 -14.08 -4.10
N GLY A 164 1.09 -13.68 -5.37
CA GLY A 164 0.15 -12.62 -5.72
C GLY A 164 -0.40 -12.68 -7.14
N TRP A 165 -1.56 -12.05 -7.30
CA TRP A 165 -2.24 -11.83 -8.56
C TRP A 165 -2.18 -10.36 -8.95
N TYR A 166 -1.79 -10.07 -10.21
CA TYR A 166 -1.51 -8.71 -10.69
C TYR A 166 -2.22 -8.45 -12.01
N ILE A 167 -2.75 -7.25 -12.15
CA ILE A 167 -3.39 -6.75 -13.38
C ILE A 167 -2.60 -5.58 -13.97
N ASP A 168 -2.72 -5.39 -15.30
CA ASP A 168 -2.08 -4.29 -16.01
C ASP A 168 -2.96 -3.04 -15.95
N VAL A 169 -2.93 -2.37 -14.82
CA VAL A 169 -3.62 -1.09 -14.60
C VAL A 169 -2.60 -0.05 -14.16
N ASP A 170 -2.52 1.05 -14.90
CA ASP A 170 -1.66 2.17 -14.54
C ASP A 170 -2.29 2.95 -13.37
N THR A 171 -1.71 2.82 -12.20
CA THR A 171 -2.09 3.53 -10.97
C THR A 171 -1.15 4.69 -10.66
N SER A 172 -0.19 4.98 -11.55
CA SER A 172 0.74 6.09 -11.40
C SER A 172 0.07 7.41 -11.72
N ILE A 173 0.54 8.47 -11.08
CA ILE A 173 0.21 9.86 -11.43
C ILE A 173 1.44 10.50 -12.07
N SER A 174 1.26 11.58 -12.83
CA SER A 174 2.33 12.15 -13.67
C SER A 174 3.60 12.49 -12.91
N CYS A 175 3.50 12.91 -11.66
CA CYS A 175 4.66 13.24 -10.83
C CYS A 175 5.37 12.04 -10.19
N ASP A 176 4.76 10.87 -10.17
CA ASP A 176 5.44 9.63 -9.75
C ASP A 176 6.51 9.22 -10.80
N ARG A 177 6.33 9.61 -12.07
CA ARG A 177 7.24 9.30 -13.19
C ARG A 177 8.58 10.04 -13.13
N HIS A 178 8.72 11.03 -12.26
CA HIS A 178 9.98 11.75 -12.04
C HIS A 178 10.92 11.05 -11.06
N MET A 179 10.53 9.92 -10.51
CA MET A 179 11.44 9.04 -9.79
C MET A 179 12.40 8.42 -10.83
N PRO A 180 13.73 8.49 -10.62
CA PRO A 180 14.69 8.01 -11.61
C PRO A 180 14.40 6.56 -11.98
N GLU A 181 14.10 6.32 -13.27
CA GLU A 181 14.02 4.97 -13.80
C GLU A 181 15.31 4.20 -13.46
N GLY A 182 15.17 2.99 -12.94
CA GLY A 182 16.28 2.05 -12.76
C GLY A 182 16.97 2.05 -11.41
N LYS A 183 16.60 2.92 -10.46
CA LYS A 183 16.97 2.72 -9.06
C LYS A 183 15.72 2.35 -8.27
N ARG A 184 15.41 1.07 -8.24
CA ARG A 184 14.61 0.53 -7.14
C ARG A 184 15.39 0.77 -5.86
N VAL A 185 15.36 2.02 -5.40
CA VAL A 185 15.76 2.32 -4.05
C VAL A 185 14.66 1.73 -3.20
N HIS A 186 14.73 0.42 -2.96
CA HIS A 186 14.17 -0.15 -1.77
C HIS A 186 15.02 0.41 -0.62
N ALA A 187 14.99 1.73 -0.47
CA ALA A 187 15.45 2.39 0.71
C ALA A 187 14.43 2.01 1.81
N HIS A 188 14.55 0.81 2.31
CA HIS A 188 14.25 0.60 3.70
C HIS A 188 15.31 1.43 4.47
N ALA A 189 15.11 2.74 4.50
CA ALA A 189 15.71 3.56 5.50
C ALA A 189 15.14 3.04 6.82
N PHE A 190 15.77 2.03 7.40
CA PHE A 190 15.64 1.80 8.81
C PHE A 190 16.27 3.03 9.47
N LEU A 191 15.43 4.02 9.77
CA LEU A 191 15.74 5.05 10.72
C LEU A 191 15.81 4.36 12.09
N THR A 192 16.87 3.60 12.31
CA THR A 192 17.22 3.18 13.65
C THR A 192 17.73 4.43 14.36
N ALA A 193 16.97 4.92 15.32
CA ALA A 193 17.46 5.85 16.30
C ALA A 193 18.62 5.17 17.05
N GLY A 194 19.87 5.55 16.72
CA GLY A 194 21.06 5.00 17.36
C GLY A 194 22.25 4.90 16.39
N ASN A 195 23.46 4.86 16.92
CA ASN A 195 24.74 4.74 16.22
C ASN A 195 24.95 3.37 15.54
N MET A 196 23.96 2.83 14.84
CA MET A 196 24.13 1.60 14.07
C MET A 196 24.83 1.88 12.74
N PRO A 197 25.89 1.15 12.40
CA PRO A 197 26.50 1.27 11.09
C PRO A 197 25.51 0.86 10.02
N ILE A 198 25.51 1.63 8.91
CA ILE A 198 24.68 1.34 7.75
C ILE A 198 25.23 0.09 7.08
N GLU A 199 24.37 -0.91 6.89
CA GLU A 199 24.70 -2.09 6.08
C GLU A 199 24.94 -1.67 4.62
N LYS A 200 26.02 -2.17 4.02
CA LYS A 200 26.22 -2.06 2.58
C LYS A 200 25.52 -3.22 1.90
N ILE A 201 24.51 -2.91 1.13
CA ILE A 201 23.61 -3.90 0.52
C ILE A 201 24.00 -4.15 -0.92
N GLU A 202 24.17 -5.44 -1.28
CA GLU A 202 24.25 -5.92 -2.63
C GLU A 202 22.89 -6.47 -3.06
N PHE A 203 22.34 -6.02 -4.18
CA PHE A 203 21.08 -6.53 -4.73
C PHE A 203 21.37 -7.46 -5.91
N ILE A 204 20.71 -8.62 -5.92
CA ILE A 204 20.73 -9.58 -7.03
C ILE A 204 19.29 -9.83 -7.43
N ASP A 205 18.92 -9.39 -8.63
CA ASP A 205 17.60 -9.59 -9.20
C ASP A 205 17.63 -10.74 -10.22
N ASN A 206 16.74 -11.74 -10.03
CA ASN A 206 16.55 -12.87 -10.92
C ASN A 206 15.10 -12.88 -11.43
N GLY A 207 14.93 -12.97 -12.74
CA GLY A 207 13.61 -12.91 -13.39
C GLY A 207 13.18 -11.49 -13.75
N VAL A 208 11.97 -11.39 -14.25
CA VAL A 208 11.38 -10.11 -14.66
C VAL A 208 10.55 -9.55 -13.51
N PRO A 209 10.83 -8.33 -13.07
CA PRO A 209 10.05 -7.70 -12.01
C PRO A 209 8.58 -7.57 -12.42
N GLU A 210 7.67 -7.74 -11.48
CA GLU A 210 6.24 -7.46 -11.68
C GLU A 210 5.98 -5.96 -11.49
N GLU A 211 5.33 -5.34 -12.47
CA GLU A 211 5.03 -3.91 -12.50
C GLU A 211 3.53 -3.61 -12.44
N GLY A 212 2.69 -4.65 -12.50
CA GLY A 212 1.24 -4.51 -12.45
C GLY A 212 0.73 -4.15 -11.05
N PHE A 213 -0.55 -3.76 -11.01
CA PHE A 213 -1.25 -3.52 -9.75
C PHE A 213 -1.67 -4.85 -9.11
N ALA A 214 -1.27 -5.06 -7.85
CA ALA A 214 -1.65 -6.26 -7.11
C ALA A 214 -3.13 -6.20 -6.69
N ILE A 215 -3.90 -7.21 -7.06
CA ILE A 215 -5.30 -7.36 -6.67
C ILE A 215 -5.49 -8.30 -5.49
N GLU A 216 -4.58 -9.22 -5.32
CA GLU A 216 -4.52 -10.14 -4.20
C GLU A 216 -3.07 -10.55 -4.00
N TRP A 217 -2.61 -10.57 -2.75
CA TRP A 217 -1.34 -11.19 -2.41
C TRP A 217 -1.34 -11.71 -0.99
N LYS A 218 -0.50 -12.74 -0.77
CA LYS A 218 -0.10 -13.24 0.53
C LYS A 218 1.41 -13.12 0.65
N ILE A 219 1.85 -12.43 1.70
CA ILE A 219 3.26 -12.34 2.06
C ILE A 219 3.50 -13.24 3.26
N THR A 220 4.46 -14.15 3.12
CA THR A 220 4.95 -14.99 4.23
C THR A 220 6.40 -14.64 4.48
N SER A 221 6.72 -14.22 5.70
CA SER A 221 8.09 -13.90 6.13
C SER A 221 8.55 -14.92 7.15
N ARG A 222 9.77 -15.43 6.97
CA ARG A 222 10.46 -16.33 7.90
C ARG A 222 11.75 -15.67 8.35
N GLU A 223 11.95 -15.60 9.63
CA GLU A 223 13.13 -14.99 10.24
C GLU A 223 13.57 -15.78 11.46
N ALA A 224 14.86 -15.73 11.76
CA ALA A 224 15.42 -16.33 12.97
C ALA A 224 15.47 -15.27 14.07
N ILE A 225 14.67 -15.43 15.12
CA ILE A 225 14.67 -14.51 16.26
C ILE A 225 15.61 -15.06 17.32
N ALA A 226 16.56 -14.22 17.77
CA ALA A 226 17.43 -14.55 18.90
C ALA A 226 16.61 -14.50 20.22
N LEU A 227 16.68 -15.59 20.97
CA LEU A 227 16.09 -15.67 22.31
C LEU A 227 17.07 -15.12 23.38
N PRO A 228 16.58 -14.77 24.59
CA PRO A 228 17.43 -14.24 25.66
C PRO A 228 18.56 -15.18 26.10
N ASP A 229 18.43 -16.48 25.89
CA ASP A 229 19.42 -17.51 26.16
C ASP A 229 20.44 -17.71 25.02
N GLY A 230 20.35 -16.90 23.97
CA GLY A 230 21.19 -16.97 22.78
C GLY A 230 20.77 -18.02 21.74
N ALA A 231 19.76 -18.84 22.02
CA ALA A 231 19.19 -19.74 21.04
C ALA A 231 18.45 -18.96 19.94
N LYS A 232 18.40 -19.51 18.73
CA LYS A 232 17.59 -18.93 17.63
C LYS A 232 16.32 -19.75 17.46
N LYS A 233 15.19 -19.05 17.38
CA LYS A 233 13.88 -19.62 17.08
C LYS A 233 13.39 -19.08 15.74
N GLU A 234 12.94 -19.98 14.88
CA GLU A 234 12.28 -19.57 13.64
C GLU A 234 10.92 -18.96 13.96
N HIS A 235 10.67 -17.78 13.40
CA HIS A 235 9.41 -17.08 13.45
C HIS A 235 8.85 -16.93 12.05
N THR A 236 7.58 -17.28 11.89
CA THR A 236 6.86 -17.11 10.62
C THR A 236 5.68 -16.17 10.84
N SER A 237 5.63 -15.12 10.06
CA SER A 237 4.49 -14.21 10.01
C SER A 237 3.86 -14.19 8.64
N SER A 238 2.57 -13.87 8.55
CA SER A 238 1.89 -13.70 7.27
C SER A 238 1.01 -12.48 7.24
N ARG A 239 0.95 -11.86 6.06
CA ARG A 239 0.06 -10.74 5.75
C ARG A 239 -0.63 -11.02 4.43
N GLU A 240 -1.87 -10.58 4.32
CA GLU A 240 -2.66 -10.73 3.10
C GLU A 240 -3.24 -9.38 2.69
N MET A 241 -3.40 -9.19 1.40
CA MET A 241 -4.12 -8.05 0.84
C MET A 241 -5.06 -8.56 -0.25
N ARG A 242 -6.23 -7.96 -0.31
CA ARG A 242 -7.22 -8.25 -1.34
C ARG A 242 -7.91 -6.98 -1.80
N LEU A 243 -8.01 -6.80 -3.10
CA LEU A 243 -8.84 -5.77 -3.71
C LEU A 243 -10.33 -6.15 -3.50
N THR A 244 -11.08 -5.27 -2.82
CA THR A 244 -12.49 -5.49 -2.49
C THR A 244 -13.43 -4.68 -3.37
N GLN A 245 -12.93 -3.59 -3.97
CA GLN A 245 -13.66 -2.73 -4.88
C GLN A 245 -12.73 -2.22 -5.98
N PHE A 246 -13.22 -2.25 -7.22
CA PHE A 246 -12.57 -1.69 -8.38
C PHE A 246 -13.63 -1.05 -9.27
N VAL A 247 -13.52 0.24 -9.51
CA VAL A 247 -14.49 1.00 -10.30
C VAL A 247 -13.75 1.99 -11.18
N GLU A 248 -13.96 1.87 -12.48
CA GLU A 248 -13.49 2.83 -13.48
C GLU A 248 -14.64 3.77 -13.85
N GLY A 249 -14.35 5.06 -13.89
CA GLY A 249 -15.35 6.08 -14.23
C GLY A 249 -14.96 7.48 -13.77
N PRO A 250 -15.79 8.48 -14.06
CA PRO A 250 -15.53 9.85 -13.63
C PRO A 250 -15.55 9.92 -12.10
N LEU A 251 -14.57 10.63 -11.53
CA LEU A 251 -14.51 10.91 -10.09
C LEU A 251 -15.00 12.34 -9.79
N ASP A 252 -15.60 12.52 -8.61
CA ASP A 252 -15.95 13.84 -8.11
C ASP A 252 -14.69 14.67 -7.89
N PRO A 253 -14.52 15.84 -8.55
CA PRO A 253 -13.39 16.72 -8.35
C PRO A 253 -13.18 17.17 -6.89
N ALA A 254 -14.23 17.21 -6.08
CA ALA A 254 -14.16 17.56 -4.66
C ALA A 254 -13.31 16.57 -3.84
N LEU A 255 -13.15 15.34 -4.31
CA LEU A 255 -12.26 14.34 -3.67
C LEU A 255 -10.80 14.82 -3.60
N PHE A 256 -10.37 15.65 -4.54
CA PHE A 256 -9.00 16.13 -4.66
C PHE A 256 -8.79 17.54 -4.12
N THR A 257 -9.68 17.99 -3.27
CA THR A 257 -9.60 19.29 -2.59
C THR A 257 -9.68 19.12 -1.08
N ILE A 258 -9.23 20.14 -0.34
CA ILE A 258 -9.41 20.19 1.10
C ILE A 258 -10.90 20.45 1.36
N PRO A 259 -11.59 19.64 2.19
CA PRO A 259 -12.99 19.87 2.50
C PRO A 259 -13.20 21.21 3.21
N THR A 260 -14.34 21.85 2.95
CA THR A 260 -14.70 23.11 3.59
C THR A 260 -14.76 22.97 5.11
N GLY A 261 -14.18 23.92 5.82
CA GLY A 261 -14.18 23.95 7.29
C GLY A 261 -12.99 23.23 7.94
N PHE A 262 -12.08 22.62 7.15
CA PHE A 262 -10.87 22.06 7.70
C PHE A 262 -9.90 23.16 8.11
N LEU A 263 -9.21 22.93 9.26
CA LEU A 263 -8.22 23.85 9.82
C LEU A 263 -6.81 23.40 9.43
N GLN A 264 -5.98 24.34 8.99
CA GLN A 264 -4.58 24.07 8.75
C GLN A 264 -3.82 24.01 10.08
N VAL A 265 -3.06 22.93 10.28
CA VAL A 265 -2.24 22.68 11.46
C VAL A 265 -0.78 22.40 11.06
N GLU A 266 0.14 22.47 12.00
CA GLU A 266 1.55 22.12 11.76
C GLU A 266 1.78 20.61 11.69
N HIS A 267 1.00 19.84 12.48
CA HIS A 267 1.13 18.39 12.59
C HIS A 267 -0.26 17.75 12.67
N ILE A 268 -0.43 16.66 11.96
CA ILE A 268 -1.62 15.80 12.07
C ILE A 268 -1.44 14.86 13.27
N GLU A 269 -2.39 14.87 14.19
CA GLU A 269 -2.45 13.86 15.25
C GLU A 269 -2.83 12.50 14.62
N ARG A 270 -1.93 11.54 14.77
CA ARG A 270 -2.09 10.18 14.22
C ARG A 270 -2.35 9.14 15.28
N ASN A 271 -2.21 9.55 16.55
CA ASN A 271 -2.44 8.67 17.67
C ASN A 271 -3.93 8.54 17.95
N PRO A 272 -4.38 7.40 18.47
CA PRO A 272 -5.73 7.26 18.95
C PRO A 272 -5.97 8.24 20.10
N PRO A 273 -7.21 8.78 20.25
CA PRO A 273 -7.54 9.65 21.37
C PRO A 273 -7.20 8.99 22.70
N ALA A 274 -6.71 9.79 23.66
CA ALA A 274 -6.29 9.31 25.00
C ALA A 274 -7.39 8.57 25.79
N ASN A 275 -8.65 8.70 25.38
CA ASN A 275 -9.83 8.12 26.04
C ASN A 275 -10.28 6.79 25.44
N LEU A 276 -9.45 6.10 24.65
CA LEU A 276 -9.81 4.79 24.12
C LEU A 276 -9.96 3.76 25.23
N PRO A 277 -10.94 2.84 25.06
CA PRO A 277 -11.10 1.73 25.99
C PRO A 277 -9.79 0.93 26.13
N SER A 278 -9.50 0.45 27.32
CA SER A 278 -8.29 -0.35 27.56
C SER A 278 -8.22 -1.58 26.63
N GLN A 279 -7.01 -2.08 26.35
CA GLN A 279 -6.81 -3.28 25.54
C GLN A 279 -7.70 -4.46 25.99
N TRP A 280 -7.93 -4.56 27.28
CA TRP A 280 -8.78 -5.58 27.88
C TRP A 280 -10.25 -5.41 27.54
N SER A 281 -10.79 -4.19 27.47
CA SER A 281 -12.19 -3.97 27.07
C SER A 281 -12.41 -4.28 25.59
N VAL A 282 -11.46 -3.94 24.71
CA VAL A 282 -11.53 -4.30 23.29
C VAL A 282 -11.43 -5.81 23.07
N ALA A 283 -10.53 -6.48 23.79
CA ALA A 283 -10.41 -7.94 23.76
C ALA A 283 -11.68 -8.63 24.28
N TRP A 284 -12.28 -8.06 25.34
CA TRP A 284 -13.52 -8.56 25.90
C TRP A 284 -14.73 -8.39 24.97
N ASP A 285 -14.83 -7.25 24.29
CA ASP A 285 -15.87 -7.00 23.31
C ASP A 285 -15.74 -7.91 22.08
N ARG A 286 -14.53 -8.22 21.64
CA ARG A 286 -14.26 -9.21 20.59
C ARG A 286 -14.64 -10.61 21.04
N PHE A 287 -14.29 -10.98 22.26
CA PHE A 287 -14.68 -12.25 22.83
C PHE A 287 -16.21 -12.38 22.91
N ARG A 288 -16.92 -11.38 23.42
CA ARG A 288 -18.38 -11.33 23.44
C ARG A 288 -19.00 -11.46 22.05
N ALA A 289 -18.46 -10.74 21.05
CA ALA A 289 -18.93 -10.81 19.68
C ALA A 289 -18.69 -12.19 19.05
N SER A 290 -17.60 -12.86 19.41
CA SER A 290 -17.33 -14.25 18.97
C SER A 290 -18.27 -15.25 19.60
N VAL A 291 -18.52 -15.10 20.89
CA VAL A 291 -19.48 -15.93 21.63
C VAL A 291 -20.91 -15.73 21.09
N ALA A 292 -21.32 -14.50 20.86
CA ALA A 292 -22.64 -14.19 20.29
C ALA A 292 -22.85 -14.82 18.90
N ARG A 293 -21.80 -14.86 18.06
CA ARG A 293 -21.86 -15.54 16.75
C ARG A 293 -22.03 -17.05 16.90
N LEU A 294 -21.37 -17.69 17.86
CA LEU A 294 -21.51 -19.11 18.12
C LEU A 294 -22.95 -19.48 18.56
N PHE A 295 -23.60 -18.62 19.34
CA PHE A 295 -24.99 -18.83 19.76
C PHE A 295 -26.00 -18.50 18.65
N SER A 296 -25.72 -17.54 17.76
CA SER A 296 -26.61 -17.21 16.64
C SER A 296 -26.65 -18.33 15.59
N VAL A 297 -25.53 -19.03 15.37
CA VAL A 297 -25.46 -20.19 14.46
C VAL A 297 -26.24 -21.35 15.00
N LYS A 298 -26.31 -21.55 16.33
CA LYS A 298 -27.07 -22.65 16.95
C LYS A 298 -28.57 -22.47 16.78
N ASN A 299 -29.08 -21.26 16.83
CA ASN A 299 -30.51 -20.99 16.63
C ASN A 299 -30.97 -21.08 15.16
N SER A 300 -30.03 -20.99 14.20
CA SER A 300 -30.34 -21.13 12.77
C SER A 300 -30.43 -22.60 12.33
N VAL A 301 -29.89 -23.53 13.10
CA VAL A 301 -29.95 -24.96 12.79
C VAL A 301 -31.21 -25.61 13.39
N GLU A 302 -31.79 -25.05 14.44
CA GLU A 302 -33.00 -25.59 15.08
C GLU A 302 -34.32 -25.26 14.36
N VAL A 303 -34.32 -24.30 13.45
CA VAL A 303 -35.50 -23.88 12.65
C VAL A 303 -35.63 -24.66 11.34
N ALA A 304 -34.65 -25.49 10.99
CA ALA A 304 -34.64 -26.26 9.73
C ALA A 304 -35.14 -27.73 9.89
N VAL A 305 -35.68 -28.10 11.05
CA VAL A 305 -36.22 -29.46 11.31
C VAL A 305 -37.64 -29.34 11.88
N HIS A 306 -38.56 -28.86 11.06
CA HIS A 306 -40.01 -29.13 11.20
C HIS A 306 -40.69 -28.93 9.83
#